data_d23948f40a72190b7bd11f015d3f2d10
#
_entry.id   d23948f40a72190b7bd11f015d3f2d10
#
_cell.length_a   1.000
_cell.length_b   1.000
_cell.length_c   1.000
_cell.angle_alpha   90.00
_cell.angle_beta   90.00
_cell.angle_gamma   90.00
#
_symmetry.space_group_name_H-M   'P 1'
#
loop_
_entity.id
_entity.type
_entity.pdbx_description
1 polymer ?
#
loop_
_entity_poly.entity_id
_entity_poly.type
_entity_poly.pdbx_seq_one_letter_code
_entity_poly.pdbx_strand_id
1 'polypeptide(L)' 'MLSEHQNKNANYLRILMTLRALRQRGTITEAEYRKAKKYYLHLTGADIILAD' A
#
# COMPACT_ATOMS: atom_id res chain seq x y z
N MET A 1 -4.73 -22.06 5.26
CA MET A 1 -3.68 -21.25 4.64
C MET A 1 -4.24 -20.45 3.49
N LEU A 2 -3.87 -19.21 3.42
CA LEU A 2 -4.35 -18.33 2.36
C LEU A 2 -3.63 -18.63 1.05
N SER A 3 -4.37 -18.63 -0.03
CA SER A 3 -3.79 -18.77 -1.34
C SER A 3 -3.16 -17.45 -1.76
N GLU A 4 -2.25 -17.49 -2.71
CA GLU A 4 -1.61 -16.29 -3.21
C GLU A 4 -2.61 -15.35 -3.87
N HIS A 5 -3.65 -15.90 -4.48
CA HIS A 5 -4.68 -15.07 -5.10
C HIS A 5 -5.41 -14.22 -4.10
N GLN A 6 -5.58 -14.74 -2.89
CA GLN A 6 -6.28 -14.02 -1.84
C GLN A 6 -5.38 -13.06 -1.10
N ASN A 7 -4.06 -13.19 -1.28
CA ASN A 7 -3.10 -12.39 -0.53
C ASN A 7 -2.75 -11.05 -1.18
N LYS A 8 -3.15 -10.84 -2.43
CA LYS A 8 -2.76 -9.60 -3.12
C LYS A 8 -3.25 -8.36 -2.38
N ASN A 9 -4.51 -8.38 -1.92
CA ASN A 9 -5.06 -7.25 -1.19
C ASN A 9 -4.44 -7.13 0.20
N ALA A 10 -4.20 -8.26 0.85
CA ALA A 10 -3.55 -8.25 2.16
C ALA A 10 -2.13 -7.72 2.06
N ASN A 11 -1.40 -8.10 1.03
CA ASN A 11 -0.05 -7.58 0.80
C ASN A 11 -0.06 -6.08 0.57
N TYR A 12 -1.00 -5.61 -0.23
CA TYR A 12 -1.13 -4.18 -0.48
C TYR A 12 -1.43 -3.42 0.81
N LEU A 13 -2.33 -3.95 1.64
CA LEU A 13 -2.67 -3.31 2.90
C LEU A 13 -1.48 -3.22 3.83
N ARG A 14 -0.65 -4.26 3.90
CA ARG A 14 0.55 -4.23 4.71
C ARG A 14 1.50 -3.12 4.27
N ILE A 15 1.70 -3.06 2.97
CA ILE A 15 2.57 -2.03 2.39
C ILE A 15 2.00 -0.66 2.69
N LEU A 16 0.70 -0.50 2.54
CA LEU A 16 0.04 0.78 2.78
C LEU A 16 0.19 1.21 4.24
N MET A 17 0.07 0.28 5.18
CA MET A 17 0.25 0.58 6.59
C MET A 17 1.67 1.06 6.88
N THR A 18 2.65 0.43 6.25
CA THR A 18 4.04 0.85 6.39
C THR A 18 4.24 2.25 5.82
N LEU A 19 3.67 2.52 4.65
CA LEU A 19 3.78 3.83 4.02
C LEU A 19 3.13 4.91 4.87
N ARG A 20 1.99 4.61 5.47
CA ARG A 20 1.32 5.55 6.36
C ARG A 20 2.17 5.89 7.57
N ALA A 21 2.81 4.89 8.15
CA ALA A 21 3.69 5.11 9.29
C ALA A 21 4.86 6.00 8.91
N LEU A 22 5.45 5.75 7.74
CA LEU A 22 6.56 6.57 7.26
C LEU A 22 6.14 8.01 7.03
N ARG A 23 4.95 8.21 6.48
CA ARG A 23 4.43 9.55 6.26
C ARG A 23 4.21 10.28 7.58
N GLN A 24 3.64 9.59 8.57
CA GLN A 24 3.41 10.19 9.87
C GLN A 24 4.68 10.59 10.58
N ARG A 25 5.74 9.82 10.36
CA ARG A 25 7.06 10.13 10.92
C ARG A 25 7.77 11.26 10.18
N GLY A 26 7.25 11.65 9.04
CA GLY A 26 7.91 12.62 8.20
C GLY A 26 9.05 12.07 7.39
N THR A 27 9.18 10.74 7.34
CA THR A 27 10.24 10.11 6.55
C THR A 27 9.98 10.25 5.07
N ILE A 28 8.71 10.25 4.67
CA ILE A 28 8.33 10.50 3.28
C ILE A 28 7.29 11.63 3.25
N THR A 29 7.24 12.32 2.13
CA THR A 29 6.27 13.39 1.94
C THR A 29 4.93 12.82 1.51
N GLU A 30 3.92 13.68 1.52
CA GLU A 30 2.59 13.31 1.03
C GLU A 30 2.65 12.88 -0.44
N ALA A 31 3.42 13.60 -1.25
CA ALA A 31 3.56 13.27 -2.66
C ALA A 31 4.23 11.92 -2.85
N GLU A 32 5.26 11.64 -2.05
CA GLU A 32 5.94 10.36 -2.10
C GLU A 32 5.02 9.23 -1.66
N TYR A 33 4.22 9.47 -0.65
CA TYR A 33 3.26 8.50 -0.18
C TYR A 33 2.27 8.12 -1.28
N ARG A 34 1.69 9.11 -1.94
CA ARG A 34 0.72 8.87 -3.01
C ARG A 34 1.33 8.13 -4.18
N LYS A 35 2.55 8.49 -4.52
CA LYS A 35 3.27 7.85 -5.62
C LYS A 35 3.55 6.39 -5.31
N ALA A 36 4.04 6.12 -4.11
CA ALA A 36 4.34 4.77 -3.67
C ALA A 36 3.07 3.93 -3.59
N LYS A 37 2.00 4.51 -3.07
CA LYS A 37 0.71 3.84 -2.97
C LYS A 37 0.25 3.34 -4.33
N LYS A 38 0.31 4.21 -5.33
CA LYS A 38 -0.08 3.87 -6.68
C LYS A 38 0.81 2.78 -7.27
N TYR A 39 2.10 2.91 -7.05
CA TYR A 39 3.07 1.95 -7.52
C TYR A 39 2.79 0.56 -6.97
N TYR A 40 2.58 0.47 -5.67
CA TYR A 40 2.36 -0.82 -5.04
C TYR A 40 0.99 -1.40 -5.32
N LEU A 41 0.02 -0.55 -5.60
CA LEU A 41 -1.29 -1.03 -6.05
C LEU A 41 -1.14 -1.83 -7.34
N HIS A 42 -0.36 -1.31 -8.28
CA HIS A 42 -0.11 -2.01 -9.53
C HIS A 42 0.77 -3.24 -9.33
N LEU A 43 1.79 -3.11 -8.49
CA LEU A 43 2.74 -4.18 -8.28
C LEU A 43 2.09 -5.40 -7.65
N THR A 44 1.24 -5.19 -6.66
CA THR A 44 0.57 -6.30 -5.96
C THR A 44 -0.63 -6.83 -6.72
N GLY A 45 -1.14 -6.06 -7.67
CA GLY A 45 -2.35 -6.44 -8.39
C GLY A 45 -3.61 -6.31 -7.55
N ALA A 46 -3.54 -5.58 -6.44
CA ALA A 46 -4.68 -5.38 -5.57
C ALA A 46 -5.79 -4.64 -6.31
N ASP A 47 -7.02 -4.99 -5.99
CA ASP A 47 -8.18 -4.39 -6.64
C ASP A 47 -9.06 -3.61 -5.66
N ILE A 48 -8.53 -3.33 -4.46
CA ILE A 48 -9.23 -2.48 -3.51
C ILE A 48 -8.72 -1.04 -3.63
N ILE A 49 -9.64 -0.11 -3.46
CA ILE A 49 -9.31 1.30 -3.48
C ILE A 49 -9.64 1.86 -2.09
N LEU A 50 -8.61 2.37 -1.43
CA LEU A 50 -8.79 2.93 -0.10
C LEU A 50 -8.75 4.45 -0.19
N ALA A 51 -9.73 5.09 0.44
CA ALA A 51 -9.74 6.54 0.56
C ALA A 51 -8.80 6.95 1.69
N ASP A 52 -7.98 7.92 1.43
CA ASP A 52 -7.12 8.46 2.48
C ASP A 52 -7.64 9.80 2.91
#